data_5de26f1ee81f4bb1bd7641441983f7ad
#
_entry.id   5de26f1ee81f4bb1bd7641441983f7ad
#
_cell.length_a   1.000
_cell.length_b   1.000
_cell.length_c   1.000
_cell.angle_alpha   90.00
_cell.angle_beta   90.00
_cell.angle_gamma   90.00
#
_symmetry.space_group_name_H-M   'P 1'
#
loop_
_entity.id
_entity.type
_entity.pdbx_description
1 polymer ?
#
loop_
_entity_poly.entity_id
_entity_poly.type
_entity_poly.pdbx_seq_one_letter_code
_entity_poly.pdbx_strand_id
1 'polypeptide(L)'
;MTVTWARELARYQIRVGAVAPGFIHTPMVAGMKPEILAKVTAPVPLQRLGEAAEIAQAVGFIFANEFFTGRCLEVDGGLGL
;
A
#
# COMPACT_ATOMS: atom_id res chain seq x y z
N MET A 1 4.08 -10.34 11.72
CA MET A 1 2.85 -10.26 12.52
C MET A 1 1.59 -10.60 11.75
N THR A 2 1.41 -10.07 10.55
CA THR A 2 0.22 -10.33 9.74
C THR A 2 -0.03 -11.83 9.55
N VAL A 3 1.00 -12.59 9.19
CA VAL A 3 0.88 -14.05 8.96
C VAL A 3 0.52 -14.77 10.26
N THR A 4 1.19 -14.43 11.35
CA THR A 4 0.95 -15.06 12.66
C THR A 4 -0.47 -14.82 13.13
N TRP A 5 -0.93 -13.57 13.09
CA TRP A 5 -2.29 -13.22 13.49
C TRP A 5 -3.33 -13.85 12.57
N ALA A 6 -3.06 -13.91 11.27
CA ALA A 6 -3.98 -14.54 10.33
C ALA A 6 -4.19 -16.02 10.66
N ARG A 7 -3.10 -16.72 10.97
CA ARG A 7 -3.17 -18.14 11.34
C ARG A 7 -3.90 -18.37 12.65
N GLU A 8 -3.62 -17.53 13.66
CA GLU A 8 -4.24 -17.68 14.97
C GLU A 8 -5.73 -17.33 14.97
N LEU A 9 -6.11 -16.31 14.19
CA LEU A 9 -7.46 -15.79 14.20
C LEU A 9 -8.39 -16.40 13.15
N ALA A 10 -7.83 -17.18 12.21
CA ALA A 10 -8.62 -17.78 11.14
C ALA A 10 -9.72 -18.70 11.68
N ARG A 11 -9.47 -19.41 12.76
CA ARG A 11 -10.47 -20.31 13.40
C ARG A 11 -11.68 -19.56 13.94
N TYR A 12 -11.54 -18.25 14.15
CA TYR A 12 -12.63 -17.38 14.59
C TYR A 12 -13.29 -16.65 13.43
N GLN A 13 -12.95 -17.00 12.18
CA GLN A 13 -13.44 -16.32 10.98
C GLN A 13 -12.98 -14.85 10.92
N ILE A 14 -11.85 -14.54 11.53
CA ILE A 14 -11.25 -13.21 11.50
C ILE A 14 -10.12 -13.19 10.48
N ARG A 15 -10.22 -12.29 9.51
CA ARG A 15 -9.19 -12.10 8.50
C ARG A 15 -8.24 -10.97 8.92
N VAL A 16 -6.98 -11.11 8.58
CA VAL A 16 -5.95 -10.11 8.86
C VAL A 16 -5.22 -9.79 7.57
N GLY A 17 -5.23 -8.53 7.19
CA GLY A 17 -4.52 -8.04 6.02
C GLY A 17 -3.76 -6.77 6.34
N ALA A 18 -2.80 -6.44 5.51
CA ALA A 18 -2.02 -5.23 5.64
C ALA A 18 -1.83 -4.58 4.27
N VAL A 19 -1.61 -3.27 4.27
CA VAL A 19 -1.27 -2.51 3.07
C VAL A 19 0.04 -1.78 3.32
N ALA A 20 0.99 -1.94 2.41
CA ALA A 20 2.26 -1.22 2.46
C ALA A 20 2.29 -0.21 1.32
N PRO A 21 2.00 1.07 1.59
CA PRO A 21 2.05 2.09 0.55
C PRO A 21 3.49 2.52 0.26
N GLY A 22 3.73 2.97 -0.97
CA GLY A 22 4.97 3.64 -1.32
C GLY A 22 4.88 5.14 -1.07
N PHE A 23 5.49 5.93 -1.95
CA PHE A 23 5.41 7.39 -1.86
C PHE A 23 4.06 7.89 -2.37
N ILE A 24 3.31 8.54 -1.50
CA ILE A 24 1.93 8.98 -1.76
C ILE A 24 1.89 10.50 -1.83
N HIS A 25 1.11 11.01 -2.76
CA HIS A 25 0.90 12.44 -2.92
C HIS A 25 0.15 13.00 -1.71
N THR A 26 0.76 13.98 -1.04
CA THR A 26 0.19 14.65 0.13
C THR A 26 0.34 16.16 -0.06
N PRO A 27 -0.35 16.99 0.73
CA PRO A 27 -0.15 18.44 0.67
C PRO A 27 1.32 18.86 0.88
N MET A 28 2.06 18.16 1.72
CA MET A 28 3.49 18.42 1.94
C MET A 28 4.28 18.17 0.66
N VAL A 29 4.00 17.08 -0.05
CA VAL A 29 4.67 16.73 -1.30
C VAL A 29 4.29 17.70 -2.42
N ALA A 30 3.04 18.17 -2.45
CA ALA A 30 2.58 19.15 -3.43
C ALA A 30 3.36 20.46 -3.39
N GLY A 31 3.95 20.79 -2.22
CA GLY A 31 4.79 21.98 -2.06
C GLY A 31 6.24 21.80 -2.47
N MET A 32 6.66 20.60 -2.89
CA MET A 32 8.04 20.36 -3.29
C MET A 32 8.35 20.92 -4.67
N LYS A 33 9.62 21.32 -4.86
CA LYS A 33 10.08 21.75 -6.16
C LYS A 33 10.10 20.58 -7.15
N PRO A 34 9.86 20.83 -8.44
CA PRO A 34 9.87 19.75 -9.45
C PRO A 34 11.14 18.91 -9.47
N GLU A 35 12.32 19.52 -9.24
CA GLU A 35 13.59 18.81 -9.23
C GLU A 35 13.67 17.80 -8.08
N ILE A 36 13.16 18.19 -6.90
CA ILE A 36 13.15 17.32 -5.72
C ILE A 36 12.15 16.19 -5.93
N LEU A 37 10.98 16.52 -6.47
CA LEU A 37 9.96 15.54 -6.77
C LEU A 37 10.47 14.48 -7.76
N ALA A 38 11.19 14.91 -8.78
CA ALA A 38 11.81 14.00 -9.76
C ALA A 38 12.78 13.03 -9.09
N LYS A 39 13.56 13.51 -8.11
CA LYS A 39 14.51 12.66 -7.37
C LYS A 39 13.77 11.63 -6.50
N VAL A 40 12.66 12.03 -5.91
CA VAL A 40 11.86 11.13 -5.06
C VAL A 40 11.20 10.03 -5.89
N THR A 41 10.73 10.35 -7.10
CA THR A 41 10.03 9.39 -7.95
C THR A 41 10.98 8.57 -8.85
N ALA A 42 12.25 8.96 -8.98
CA ALA A 42 13.21 8.26 -9.83
C ALA A 42 13.32 6.76 -9.51
N PRO A 43 13.42 6.33 -8.23
CA PRO A 43 13.50 4.90 -7.93
C PRO A 43 12.18 4.15 -8.08
N VAL A 44 11.08 4.84 -8.29
CA VAL A 44 9.76 4.19 -8.46
C VAL A 44 9.62 3.75 -9.92
N PRO A 45 9.45 2.44 -10.22
CA PRO A 45 9.32 1.98 -11.60
C PRO A 45 8.21 2.67 -12.41
N LEU A 46 7.07 2.98 -11.77
CA LEU A 46 6.00 3.72 -12.45
C LEU A 46 6.25 5.22 -12.52
N GLN A 47 7.32 5.71 -11.90
CA GLN A 47 7.82 7.08 -11.98
C GLN A 47 6.79 8.15 -11.62
N ARG A 48 5.95 7.85 -10.65
CA ARG A 48 4.98 8.80 -10.11
C ARG A 48 4.69 8.49 -8.66
N LEU A 49 4.09 9.46 -7.98
CA LEU A 49 3.52 9.24 -6.64
C LEU A 49 2.19 8.52 -6.77
N GLY A 50 1.86 7.72 -5.77
CA GLY A 50 0.53 7.14 -5.67
C GLY A 50 -0.46 8.17 -5.12
N GLU A 51 -1.73 7.93 -5.35
CA GLU A 51 -2.80 8.74 -4.80
C GLU A 51 -3.42 8.04 -3.60
N ALA A 52 -3.92 8.82 -2.65
CA ALA A 52 -4.58 8.27 -1.47
C ALA A 52 -5.75 7.35 -1.87
N ALA A 53 -6.46 7.68 -2.95
CA ALA A 53 -7.55 6.85 -3.46
C ALA A 53 -7.07 5.45 -3.88
N GLU A 54 -5.84 5.33 -4.37
CA GLU A 54 -5.28 4.03 -4.77
C GLU A 54 -5.03 3.14 -3.55
N ILE A 55 -4.61 3.75 -2.43
CA ILE A 55 -4.46 3.01 -1.18
C ILE A 55 -5.83 2.63 -0.61
N ALA A 56 -6.80 3.51 -0.71
CA ALA A 56 -8.17 3.21 -0.29
C ALA A 56 -8.78 2.05 -1.08
N GLN A 57 -8.47 1.95 -2.38
CA GLN A 57 -8.90 0.82 -3.21
C GLN A 57 -8.31 -0.50 -2.70
N ALA A 58 -7.05 -0.50 -2.28
CA ALA A 58 -6.41 -1.70 -1.73
C ALA A 58 -7.09 -2.13 -0.43
N VAL A 59 -7.39 -1.19 0.46
CA VAL A 59 -8.11 -1.46 1.70
C VAL A 59 -9.50 -2.03 1.38
N GLY A 60 -10.20 -1.43 0.41
CA GLY A 60 -11.51 -1.90 -0.03
C GLY A 60 -11.48 -3.33 -0.55
N PHE A 61 -10.43 -3.68 -1.29
CA PHE A 61 -10.23 -5.05 -1.78
C PHE A 61 -10.14 -6.04 -0.61
N ILE A 62 -9.35 -5.70 0.42
CA ILE A 62 -9.18 -6.57 1.59
C ILE A 62 -10.52 -6.80 2.28
N PHE A 63 -11.33 -5.75 2.43
CA PHE A 63 -12.65 -5.89 3.03
C PHE A 63 -13.62 -6.71 2.17
N ALA A 64 -13.57 -6.52 0.85
CA ALA A 64 -14.52 -7.16 -0.06
C ALA A 64 -14.19 -8.62 -0.35
N ASN A 65 -12.92 -9.00 -0.30
CA ASN A 65 -12.49 -10.35 -0.65
C ASN A 65 -12.38 -11.22 0.59
N GLU A 66 -13.36 -12.07 0.80
CA GLU A 66 -13.45 -12.90 2.01
C GLU A 66 -12.39 -14.02 2.07
N PHE A 67 -11.72 -14.29 0.97
CA PHE A 67 -10.70 -15.33 0.92
C PHE A 67 -9.29 -14.78 1.13
N PHE A 68 -9.14 -13.47 1.30
CA PHE A 68 -7.85 -12.80 1.49
C PHE A 68 -7.53 -12.74 2.99
N THR A 69 -6.40 -13.33 3.39
CA THR A 69 -5.88 -13.20 4.75
C THR A 69 -4.39 -13.53 4.79
N GLY A 70 -3.69 -12.98 5.75
CA GLY A 70 -2.29 -13.32 6.02
C GLY A 70 -1.28 -12.69 5.07
N ARG A 71 -1.70 -11.76 4.23
CA ARG A 71 -0.82 -11.13 3.24
C ARG A 71 -0.82 -9.62 3.35
N CYS A 72 0.25 -9.03 2.83
CA CYS A 72 0.41 -7.60 2.70
C CYS A 72 0.31 -7.22 1.22
N LEU A 73 -0.56 -6.26 0.90
CA LEU A 73 -0.62 -5.70 -0.45
C LEU A 73 0.36 -4.53 -0.53
N GLU A 74 1.36 -4.66 -1.39
CA GLU A 74 2.31 -3.59 -1.64
C GLU A 74 1.80 -2.73 -2.78
N VAL A 75 1.45 -1.47 -2.47
CA VAL A 75 0.91 -0.51 -3.43
C VAL A 75 1.90 0.64 -3.52
N ASP A 76 2.99 0.43 -4.24
CA ASP A 76 4.16 1.28 -4.19
C ASP A 76 4.74 1.64 -5.58
N GLY A 77 3.98 1.39 -6.65
CA GLY A 77 4.44 1.66 -8.00
C GLY A 77 5.64 0.81 -8.43
N GLY A 78 5.90 -0.28 -7.73
CA GLY A 78 6.99 -1.19 -8.02
C GLY A 78 8.27 -0.90 -7.22
N LEU A 79 8.24 0.05 -6.30
CA LEU A 79 9.44 0.46 -5.54
C LEU A 79 10.11 -0.71 -4.82
N GLY A 80 9.35 -1.68 -4.32
CA GLY A 80 9.87 -2.83 -3.60
C GLY A 80 10.40 -3.97 -4.47
N LEU A 81 10.39 -3.79 -5.78
CA LEU A 81 10.87 -4.83 -6.71
C LEU A 81 12.39 -4.83 -6.82
#